data_1ac98e79ed05df7a4d11d11bf0011217
#
_entry.id   1ac98e79ed05df7a4d11d11bf0011217
#
_cell.length_a   1.000
_cell.length_b   1.000
_cell.length_c   1.000
_cell.angle_alpha   90.00
_cell.angle_beta   90.00
_cell.angle_gamma   90.00
#
_symmetry.space_group_name_H-M   'P 1'
#
loop_
_entity.id
_entity.type
_entity.pdbx_description
1 polymer ?
#
loop_
_entity_poly.entity_id
_entity_poly.type
_entity_poly.pdbx_seq_one_letter_code
_entity_poly.pdbx_strand_id
1 'polypeptide(L)'
;GGADEEEMRQKAAEDGIADKVIFTGPVHDRNVLRAWNTRADLFLFPSTYDTNGIVVREAAACGLASVLIAGSCAAEDVTDGVNGFLIEENADSMAAMLGRLLAAPETMSRVGAGAQRDLYVSWEEAVSRAYRRYGTVIEKYRGGAYPEHDTFTDGMFRGMANLMNAIDLG
;
A
#
# COMPACT_ATOMS: atom_id res chain seq x y z
N GLY A 1 -8.41 -16.23 2.29
CA GLY A 1 -7.91 -17.47 1.72
C GLY A 1 -6.41 -17.40 1.50
N GLY A 2 -5.69 -18.29 2.09
CA GLY A 2 -4.26 -18.46 1.97
C GLY A 2 -3.86 -19.81 2.54
N ALA A 3 -2.57 -20.17 2.45
CA ALA A 3 -2.09 -21.47 2.95
C ALA A 3 -2.42 -21.69 4.44
N ASP A 4 -2.43 -20.61 5.21
CA ASP A 4 -2.57 -20.66 6.67
C ASP A 4 -4.03 -20.48 7.15
N GLU A 5 -5.01 -20.44 6.24
CA GLU A 5 -6.41 -20.19 6.63
C GLU A 5 -6.95 -21.24 7.61
N GLU A 6 -6.62 -22.53 7.39
CA GLU A 6 -7.08 -23.61 8.26
C GLU A 6 -6.46 -23.50 9.66
N GLU A 7 -5.17 -23.18 9.75
CA GLU A 7 -4.48 -22.93 11.01
C GLU A 7 -5.11 -21.75 11.77
N MET A 8 -5.44 -20.68 11.07
CA MET A 8 -6.09 -19.51 11.69
C MET A 8 -7.51 -19.83 12.17
N ARG A 9 -8.26 -20.68 11.45
CA ARG A 9 -9.58 -21.16 11.90
C ARG A 9 -9.47 -21.99 13.17
N GLN A 10 -8.50 -22.90 13.20
CA GLN A 10 -8.23 -23.71 14.38
C GLN A 10 -7.85 -22.84 15.57
N LYS A 11 -6.95 -21.89 15.37
CA LYS A 11 -6.53 -20.94 16.41
C LYS A 11 -7.69 -20.12 16.97
N ALA A 12 -8.58 -19.61 16.11
CA ALA A 12 -9.77 -18.89 16.53
C ALA A 12 -10.72 -19.77 17.39
N ALA A 13 -10.81 -21.06 17.07
CA ALA A 13 -11.61 -22.00 17.85
C ALA A 13 -10.97 -22.31 19.20
N GLU A 14 -9.67 -22.54 19.25
CA GLU A 14 -8.91 -22.76 20.49
C GLU A 14 -9.01 -21.56 21.44
N ASP A 15 -8.96 -20.33 20.89
CA ASP A 15 -9.10 -19.09 21.65
C ASP A 15 -10.56 -18.76 22.01
N GLY A 16 -11.54 -19.57 21.58
CA GLY A 16 -12.96 -19.37 21.87
C GLY A 16 -13.61 -18.16 21.22
N ILE A 17 -13.07 -17.70 20.07
CA ILE A 17 -13.52 -16.52 19.33
C ILE A 17 -13.99 -16.85 17.90
N ALA A 18 -14.16 -18.11 17.57
CA ALA A 18 -14.55 -18.55 16.21
C ALA A 18 -15.86 -17.89 15.72
N ASP A 19 -16.80 -17.63 16.62
CA ASP A 19 -18.07 -16.94 16.36
C ASP A 19 -17.92 -15.43 16.06
N LYS A 20 -16.76 -14.86 16.38
CA LYS A 20 -16.44 -13.43 16.20
C LYS A 20 -15.54 -13.17 14.99
N VAL A 21 -15.02 -14.22 14.36
CA VAL A 21 -14.10 -14.14 13.22
C VAL A 21 -14.80 -14.58 11.94
N ILE A 22 -14.84 -13.71 10.95
CA ILE A 22 -15.41 -14.00 9.63
C ILE A 22 -14.29 -14.16 8.61
N PHE A 23 -14.14 -15.36 8.05
CA PHE A 23 -13.22 -15.64 6.98
C PHE A 23 -13.93 -15.47 5.63
N THR A 24 -13.70 -14.35 4.98
CA THR A 24 -14.40 -14.00 3.72
C THR A 24 -13.83 -14.72 2.50
N GLY A 25 -12.65 -15.32 2.60
CA GLY A 25 -11.91 -15.79 1.42
C GLY A 25 -11.49 -14.62 0.49
N PRO A 26 -11.03 -14.93 -0.73
CA PRO A 26 -10.69 -13.92 -1.72
C PRO A 26 -11.94 -13.14 -2.17
N VAL A 27 -11.91 -11.82 -2.04
CA VAL A 27 -12.97 -10.93 -2.50
C VAL A 27 -12.52 -10.22 -3.77
N HIS A 28 -13.13 -10.55 -4.92
CA HIS A 28 -12.80 -9.99 -6.22
C HIS A 28 -13.74 -8.85 -6.64
N ASP A 29 -14.94 -8.80 -6.07
CA ASP A 29 -15.91 -7.72 -6.34
C ASP A 29 -15.50 -6.46 -5.56
N ARG A 30 -15.17 -5.39 -6.31
CA ARG A 30 -14.76 -4.10 -5.73
C ARG A 30 -15.87 -3.42 -4.92
N ASN A 31 -17.14 -3.66 -5.24
CA ASN A 31 -18.25 -3.12 -4.45
C ASN A 31 -18.35 -3.80 -3.10
N VAL A 32 -18.13 -5.13 -3.05
CA VAL A 32 -18.08 -5.89 -1.80
C VAL A 32 -16.90 -5.45 -0.96
N LEU A 33 -15.71 -5.30 -1.56
CA LEU A 33 -14.52 -4.82 -0.86
C LEU A 33 -14.73 -3.41 -0.28
N ARG A 34 -15.32 -2.52 -1.09
CA ARG A 34 -15.69 -1.18 -0.63
C ARG A 34 -16.69 -1.21 0.52
N ALA A 35 -17.71 -2.09 0.44
CA ALA A 35 -18.70 -2.24 1.50
C ALA A 35 -18.05 -2.70 2.83
N TRP A 36 -17.11 -3.63 2.77
CA TRP A 36 -16.32 -4.04 3.95
C TRP A 36 -15.52 -2.87 4.52
N ASN A 37 -14.77 -2.16 3.69
CA ASN A 37 -13.98 -1.01 4.14
C ASN A 37 -14.85 0.12 4.71
N THR A 38 -16.05 0.34 4.16
CA THR A 38 -16.98 1.35 4.67
C THR A 38 -17.64 0.93 5.98
N ARG A 39 -17.83 -0.37 6.21
CA ARG A 39 -18.47 -0.90 7.42
C ARG A 39 -17.49 -1.07 8.58
N ALA A 40 -16.23 -1.27 8.29
CA ALA A 40 -15.19 -1.47 9.29
C ALA A 40 -14.89 -0.19 10.08
N ASP A 41 -14.45 -0.34 11.32
CA ASP A 41 -14.00 0.75 12.18
C ASP A 41 -12.48 0.94 12.07
N LEU A 42 -11.74 -0.10 11.66
CA LEU A 42 -10.28 -0.06 11.56
C LEU A 42 -9.79 -1.11 10.56
N PHE A 43 -8.73 -0.80 9.81
CA PHE A 43 -8.03 -1.71 8.92
C PHE A 43 -6.68 -2.11 9.52
N LEU A 44 -6.51 -3.39 9.83
CA LEU A 44 -5.27 -3.92 10.37
C LEU A 44 -4.42 -4.51 9.24
N PHE A 45 -3.25 -3.93 9.00
CA PHE A 45 -2.34 -4.37 7.95
C PHE A 45 -0.90 -4.47 8.45
N PRO A 46 -0.60 -5.47 9.32
CA PRO A 46 0.73 -5.67 9.89
C PRO A 46 1.66 -6.39 8.91
N SER A 47 1.87 -5.83 7.71
CA SER A 47 2.72 -6.41 6.67
C SER A 47 4.02 -5.61 6.53
N THR A 48 5.14 -6.33 6.45
CA THR A 48 6.47 -5.78 6.13
C THR A 48 6.92 -6.07 4.69
N TYR A 49 6.16 -6.90 3.96
CA TYR A 49 6.49 -7.35 2.60
C TYR A 49 5.77 -6.62 1.47
N ASP A 50 4.84 -5.72 1.79
CA ASP A 50 4.13 -4.94 0.78
C ASP A 50 5.03 -3.87 0.18
N THR A 51 4.91 -3.65 -1.14
CA THR A 51 5.76 -2.68 -1.87
C THR A 51 5.14 -1.29 -1.98
N ASN A 52 3.82 -1.14 -1.86
CA ASN A 52 3.14 0.15 -2.10
C ASN A 52 1.87 0.37 -1.26
N GLY A 53 1.42 -0.61 -0.49
CA GLY A 53 0.25 -0.47 0.36
C GLY A 53 -1.03 -0.05 -0.38
N ILE A 54 -1.29 -0.58 -1.59
CA ILE A 54 -2.47 -0.18 -2.38
C ILE A 54 -3.77 -0.42 -1.60
N VAL A 55 -3.83 -1.49 -0.81
CA VAL A 55 -4.97 -1.82 0.05
C VAL A 55 -5.18 -0.80 1.17
N VAL A 56 -4.10 -0.18 1.65
CA VAL A 56 -4.16 0.92 2.63
C VAL A 56 -4.78 2.17 2.00
N ARG A 57 -4.46 2.45 0.74
CA ARG A 57 -5.06 3.57 -0.02
C ARG A 57 -6.53 3.30 -0.37
N GLU A 58 -6.90 2.04 -0.61
CA GLU A 58 -8.31 1.64 -0.79
C GLU A 58 -9.11 1.80 0.51
N ALA A 59 -8.54 1.43 1.66
CA ALA A 59 -9.13 1.69 2.97
C ALA A 59 -9.26 3.21 3.24
N ALA A 60 -8.21 3.97 2.98
CA ALA A 60 -8.19 5.43 3.12
C ALA A 60 -9.25 6.11 2.23
N ALA A 61 -9.48 5.63 1.01
CA ALA A 61 -10.55 6.14 0.13
C ALA A 61 -11.94 6.02 0.75
N CYS A 62 -12.15 5.04 1.64
CA CYS A 62 -13.38 4.83 2.39
C CYS A 62 -13.42 5.58 3.73
N GLY A 63 -12.42 6.39 4.04
CA GLY A 63 -12.30 7.07 5.33
C GLY A 63 -11.94 6.14 6.49
N LEU A 64 -11.37 4.97 6.19
CA LEU A 64 -11.00 3.96 7.16
C LEU A 64 -9.55 4.13 7.59
N ALA A 65 -9.30 4.28 8.88
CA ALA A 65 -7.96 4.35 9.44
C ALA A 65 -7.27 2.98 9.41
N SER A 66 -5.98 2.96 9.09
CA SER A 66 -5.16 1.75 9.07
C SER A 66 -4.19 1.71 10.25
N VAL A 67 -3.92 0.49 10.76
CA VAL A 67 -2.81 0.21 11.69
C VAL A 67 -1.74 -0.53 10.91
N LEU A 68 -0.53 0.02 10.90
CA LEU A 68 0.59 -0.41 10.06
C LEU A 68 1.86 -0.60 10.91
N ILE A 69 2.80 -1.39 10.42
CA ILE A 69 4.11 -1.51 11.04
C ILE A 69 4.96 -0.28 10.69
N ALA A 70 5.51 0.37 11.71
CA ALA A 70 6.42 1.50 11.54
C ALA A 70 7.64 1.12 10.69
N GLY A 71 7.97 1.96 9.70
CA GLY A 71 9.08 1.72 8.78
C GLY A 71 8.81 0.73 7.66
N SER A 72 7.59 0.15 7.56
CA SER A 72 7.18 -0.64 6.39
C SER A 72 6.93 0.25 5.17
N CYS A 73 7.06 -0.30 3.96
CA CYS A 73 6.75 0.44 2.73
C CYS A 73 5.29 0.92 2.69
N ALA A 74 4.36 0.15 3.27
CA ALA A 74 2.95 0.52 3.36
C ALA A 74 2.71 1.75 4.26
N ALA A 75 3.65 2.07 5.17
CA ALA A 75 3.57 3.18 6.10
C ALA A 75 4.36 4.44 5.65
N GLU A 76 4.94 4.45 4.42
CA GLU A 76 5.83 5.52 3.96
C GLU A 76 5.22 6.92 4.06
N ASP A 77 3.93 7.07 3.72
CA ASP A 77 3.23 8.36 3.76
C ASP A 77 2.39 8.55 5.04
N VAL A 78 2.56 7.67 6.05
CA VAL A 78 1.72 7.67 7.24
C VAL A 78 2.37 8.43 8.39
N THR A 79 1.61 9.36 8.97
CA THR A 79 1.94 10.07 10.20
C THR A 79 1.06 9.54 11.33
N ASP A 80 1.68 8.99 12.37
CA ASP A 80 0.98 8.37 13.49
C ASP A 80 -0.03 9.31 14.17
N GLY A 81 -1.24 8.79 14.36
CA GLY A 81 -2.37 9.52 14.99
C GLY A 81 -2.96 10.64 14.13
N VAL A 82 -2.47 10.87 12.90
CA VAL A 82 -2.95 11.90 11.96
C VAL A 82 -3.72 11.29 10.79
N ASN A 83 -3.10 10.37 10.06
CA ASN A 83 -3.68 9.72 8.88
C ASN A 83 -3.51 8.20 8.89
N GLY A 84 -3.12 7.62 10.01
CA GLY A 84 -2.97 6.20 10.29
C GLY A 84 -2.39 6.00 11.68
N PHE A 85 -2.19 4.76 12.07
CA PHE A 85 -1.58 4.37 13.33
C PHE A 85 -0.37 3.49 13.06
N LEU A 86 0.71 3.73 13.79
CA LEU A 86 1.96 2.99 13.66
C LEU A 86 2.22 2.13 14.90
N ILE A 87 2.63 0.90 14.68
CA ILE A 87 2.99 -0.06 15.71
C ILE A 87 4.37 -0.65 15.44
N GLU A 88 4.98 -1.25 16.44
CA GLU A 88 6.11 -2.14 16.27
C GLU A 88 5.66 -3.50 15.72
N GLU A 89 6.59 -4.25 15.12
CA GLU A 89 6.33 -5.59 14.54
C GLU A 89 6.19 -6.66 15.65
N ASN A 90 5.19 -6.50 16.51
CA ASN A 90 4.88 -7.49 17.55
C ASN A 90 3.41 -7.40 18.00
N ALA A 91 2.91 -8.50 18.57
CA ALA A 91 1.52 -8.61 19.00
C ALA A 91 1.19 -7.68 20.17
N ASP A 92 2.13 -7.42 21.08
CA ASP A 92 1.91 -6.58 22.26
C ASP A 92 1.65 -5.13 21.86
N SER A 93 2.40 -4.62 20.87
CA SER A 93 2.21 -3.28 20.32
C SER A 93 0.86 -3.14 19.62
N MET A 94 0.44 -4.17 18.85
CA MET A 94 -0.89 -4.22 18.24
C MET A 94 -1.99 -4.22 19.32
N ALA A 95 -1.90 -5.10 20.31
CA ALA A 95 -2.88 -5.19 21.39
C ALA A 95 -2.99 -3.88 22.18
N ALA A 96 -1.85 -3.24 22.51
CA ALA A 96 -1.82 -1.95 23.18
C ALA A 96 -2.48 -0.84 22.34
N MET A 97 -2.22 -0.81 21.02
CA MET A 97 -2.87 0.12 20.10
C MET A 97 -4.38 -0.09 20.09
N LEU A 98 -4.84 -1.31 19.89
CA LEU A 98 -6.27 -1.63 19.87
C LEU A 98 -6.96 -1.27 21.19
N GLY A 99 -6.32 -1.54 22.34
CA GLY A 99 -6.83 -1.15 23.66
C GLY A 99 -7.04 0.36 23.79
N ARG A 100 -6.08 1.17 23.30
CA ARG A 100 -6.20 2.64 23.29
C ARG A 100 -7.33 3.12 22.39
N LEU A 101 -7.46 2.55 21.20
CA LEU A 101 -8.48 2.94 20.24
C LEU A 101 -9.90 2.56 20.69
N LEU A 102 -10.05 1.42 21.36
CA LEU A 102 -11.32 1.01 21.95
C LEU A 102 -11.75 1.92 23.10
N ALA A 103 -10.80 2.51 23.83
CA ALA A 103 -11.07 3.48 24.88
C ALA A 103 -11.44 4.87 24.35
N ALA A 104 -11.11 5.20 23.09
CA ALA A 104 -11.37 6.48 22.43
C ALA A 104 -11.78 6.28 20.96
N PRO A 105 -12.98 5.71 20.69
CA PRO A 105 -13.40 5.32 19.34
C PRO A 105 -13.45 6.47 18.33
N GLU A 106 -13.73 7.67 18.77
CA GLU A 106 -13.75 8.89 17.95
C GLU A 106 -12.40 9.17 17.28
N THR A 107 -11.31 8.67 17.87
CA THR A 107 -9.96 8.80 17.31
C THR A 107 -9.84 8.06 15.98
N MET A 108 -10.47 6.89 15.84
CA MET A 108 -10.46 6.11 14.61
C MET A 108 -11.11 6.89 13.45
N SER A 109 -12.30 7.46 13.69
CA SER A 109 -13.00 8.25 12.67
C SER A 109 -12.24 9.52 12.29
N ARG A 110 -11.64 10.21 13.26
CA ARG A 110 -10.82 11.41 13.01
C ARG A 110 -9.59 11.09 12.16
N VAL A 111 -8.89 10.02 12.49
CA VAL A 111 -7.69 9.57 11.76
C VAL A 111 -8.07 9.01 10.38
N GLY A 112 -9.21 8.32 10.27
CA GLY A 112 -9.75 7.86 9.00
C GLY A 112 -10.06 9.01 8.03
N ALA A 113 -10.63 10.11 8.54
CA ALA A 113 -10.82 11.34 7.74
C ALA A 113 -9.47 11.94 7.31
N GLY A 114 -8.44 11.89 8.17
CA GLY A 114 -7.07 12.25 7.82
C GLY A 114 -6.50 11.35 6.71
N ALA A 115 -6.69 10.04 6.82
CA ALA A 115 -6.27 9.09 5.81
C ALA A 115 -6.91 9.39 4.45
N GLN A 116 -8.21 9.65 4.42
CA GLN A 116 -8.93 9.98 3.19
C GLN A 116 -8.40 11.25 2.52
N ARG A 117 -8.06 12.25 3.30
CA ARG A 117 -7.52 13.53 2.79
C ARG A 117 -6.09 13.40 2.27
N ASP A 118 -5.24 12.65 2.99
CA ASP A 118 -3.78 12.70 2.79
C ASP A 118 -3.25 11.50 1.97
N LEU A 119 -3.86 10.32 2.10
CA LEU A 119 -3.37 9.09 1.49
C LEU A 119 -4.14 8.69 0.23
N TYR A 120 -5.39 9.11 0.10
CA TYR A 120 -6.16 8.83 -1.11
C TYR A 120 -5.67 9.69 -2.27
N VAL A 121 -5.34 9.03 -3.37
CA VAL A 121 -4.99 9.69 -4.64
C VAL A 121 -5.83 9.07 -5.75
N SER A 122 -6.62 9.88 -6.46
CA SER A 122 -7.35 9.40 -7.63
C SER A 122 -6.40 8.98 -8.75
N TRP A 123 -6.86 8.10 -9.63
CA TRP A 123 -6.08 7.72 -10.81
C TRP A 123 -5.75 8.92 -11.70
N GLU A 124 -6.67 9.86 -11.84
CA GLU A 124 -6.46 11.09 -12.60
C GLU A 124 -5.30 11.92 -12.02
N GLU A 125 -5.30 12.12 -10.71
CA GLU A 125 -4.21 12.84 -10.04
C GLU A 125 -2.89 12.05 -10.10
N ALA A 126 -2.91 10.73 -9.92
CA ALA A 126 -1.73 9.89 -10.01
C ALA A 126 -1.09 9.97 -11.40
N VAL A 127 -1.90 9.87 -12.47
CA VAL A 127 -1.44 10.01 -13.85
C VAL A 127 -0.90 11.42 -14.10
N SER A 128 -1.60 12.45 -13.63
CA SER A 128 -1.16 13.84 -13.78
C SER A 128 0.18 14.10 -13.08
N ARG A 129 0.40 13.54 -11.88
CA ARG A 129 1.68 13.61 -11.17
C ARG A 129 2.79 12.89 -11.93
N ALA A 130 2.52 11.68 -12.44
CA ALA A 130 3.48 10.91 -13.24
C ALA A 130 3.87 11.67 -14.51
N TYR A 131 2.89 12.23 -15.22
CA TYR A 131 3.14 13.01 -16.44
C TYR A 131 4.04 14.21 -16.19
N ARG A 132 3.77 14.99 -15.15
CA ARG A 132 4.63 16.12 -14.74
C ARG A 132 6.05 15.66 -14.40
N ARG A 133 6.16 14.52 -13.70
CA ARG A 133 7.47 13.97 -13.33
C ARG A 133 8.27 13.49 -14.54
N TYR A 134 7.64 12.89 -15.54
CA TYR A 134 8.29 12.54 -16.80
C TYR A 134 8.87 13.77 -17.50
N GLY A 135 8.13 14.87 -17.58
CA GLY A 135 8.62 16.14 -18.11
C GLY A 135 9.92 16.58 -17.42
N THR A 136 9.90 16.60 -16.08
CA THR A 136 11.07 16.98 -15.28
C THR A 136 12.27 16.05 -15.50
N VAL A 137 12.04 14.73 -15.60
CA VAL A 137 13.12 13.76 -15.84
C VAL A 137 13.73 13.97 -17.23
N ILE A 138 12.89 14.18 -18.26
CA ILE A 138 13.34 14.44 -19.63
C ILE A 138 14.17 15.72 -19.71
N GLU A 139 13.72 16.80 -19.07
CA GLU A 139 14.46 18.06 -19.01
C GLU A 139 15.81 17.90 -18.33
N LYS A 140 15.86 17.21 -17.18
CA LYS A 140 17.10 16.91 -16.47
C LYS A 140 18.04 16.06 -17.30
N TYR A 141 17.53 15.04 -18.01
CA TYR A 141 18.34 14.22 -18.91
C TYR A 141 18.94 15.06 -20.04
N ARG A 142 18.12 15.88 -20.72
CA ARG A 142 18.58 16.78 -21.77
C ARG A 142 19.59 17.82 -21.28
N GLY A 143 19.47 18.24 -20.03
CA GLY A 143 20.38 19.16 -19.37
C GLY A 143 21.67 18.51 -18.84
N GLY A 144 21.89 17.21 -19.07
CA GLY A 144 23.09 16.49 -18.62
C GLY A 144 23.14 16.25 -17.10
N ALA A 145 22.02 16.36 -16.39
CA ALA A 145 21.96 16.13 -14.94
C ALA A 145 22.13 14.65 -14.55
N TYR A 146 21.95 13.72 -15.50
CA TYR A 146 22.23 12.32 -15.31
C TYR A 146 23.49 11.97 -16.10
N PRO A 147 24.58 11.50 -15.45
CA PRO A 147 25.76 11.02 -16.17
C PRO A 147 25.34 9.84 -17.06
N GLU A 148 25.82 9.86 -18.31
CA GLU A 148 25.71 8.67 -19.16
C GLU A 148 26.52 7.57 -18.52
N HIS A 149 25.87 6.65 -17.84
CA HIS A 149 26.47 5.39 -17.45
C HIS A 149 26.52 4.51 -18.72
N ASP A 150 27.60 4.65 -19.45
CA ASP A 150 27.92 3.73 -20.55
C ASP A 150 28.37 2.40 -19.92
N THR A 151 27.39 1.59 -19.53
CA THR A 151 27.67 0.23 -19.08
C THR A 151 27.96 -0.62 -20.33
N PHE A 152 28.78 -1.66 -20.18
CA PHE A 152 29.04 -2.64 -21.25
C PHE A 152 27.72 -3.17 -21.86
N THR A 153 26.68 -3.34 -21.03
CA THR A 153 25.33 -3.72 -21.44
C THR A 153 24.67 -2.68 -22.33
N ASP A 154 24.77 -1.41 -22.05
CA ASP A 154 24.18 -0.33 -22.86
C ASP A 154 24.85 -0.25 -24.25
N GLY A 155 26.17 -0.44 -24.29
CA GLY A 155 26.92 -0.55 -25.54
C GLY A 155 26.46 -1.76 -26.39
N MET A 156 26.24 -2.89 -25.74
CA MET A 156 25.75 -4.10 -26.40
C MET A 156 24.33 -3.91 -26.95
N PHE A 157 23.39 -3.33 -26.17
CA PHE A 157 22.02 -3.08 -26.63
C PHE A 157 21.98 -2.06 -27.76
N ARG A 158 22.78 -0.99 -27.72
CA ARG A 158 22.90 -0.05 -28.84
C ARG A 158 23.45 -0.72 -30.09
N GLY A 159 24.45 -1.58 -29.95
CA GLY A 159 24.99 -2.37 -31.04
C GLY A 159 23.95 -3.29 -31.68
N MET A 160 23.17 -4.00 -30.86
CA MET A 160 22.07 -4.87 -31.36
C MET A 160 20.96 -4.05 -32.04
N ALA A 161 20.54 -2.92 -31.48
CA ALA A 161 19.53 -2.07 -32.09
C ALA A 161 19.99 -1.50 -33.45
N ASN A 162 21.24 -1.09 -33.57
CA ASN A 162 21.82 -0.65 -34.84
C ASN A 162 21.89 -1.79 -35.89
N LEU A 163 22.22 -3.01 -35.46
CA LEU A 163 22.24 -4.17 -36.34
C LEU A 163 20.83 -4.54 -36.85
N MET A 164 19.82 -4.52 -35.96
CA MET A 164 18.42 -4.76 -36.34
C MET A 164 17.89 -3.70 -37.32
N ASN A 165 18.17 -2.43 -37.08
CA ASN A 165 17.79 -1.34 -38.01
C ASN A 165 18.50 -1.46 -39.37
N ALA A 166 19.70 -1.99 -39.41
CA ALA A 166 20.42 -2.25 -40.70
C ALA A 166 19.83 -3.42 -41.47
N ILE A 167 19.25 -4.41 -40.80
CA ILE A 167 18.59 -5.57 -41.40
C ILE A 167 17.22 -5.22 -41.95
N ASP A 168 16.44 -4.34 -41.27
CA ASP A 168 15.12 -3.88 -41.72
C ASP A 168 15.17 -2.91 -42.92
N LEU A 169 16.31 -2.40 -43.30
CA LEU A 169 16.51 -1.48 -44.43
C LEU A 169 17.07 -2.21 -45.70
N GLY A 170 17.19 -3.50 -45.70
CA GLY A 170 17.58 -4.35 -46.82
C GLY A 170 16.47 -5.24 -47.33
#